data_668e012a0a11f005b35631409bfa798b
#
_entry.id   668e012a0a11f005b35631409bfa798b
#
_cell.length_a   1.000
_cell.length_b   1.000
_cell.length_c   1.000
_cell.angle_alpha   90.00
_cell.angle_beta   90.00
_cell.angle_gamma   90.00
#
_symmetry.space_group_name_H-M   'P 1'
#
loop_
_entity.id
_entity.type
_entity.pdbx_description
1 polymer ?
#
loop_
_entity_poly.entity_id
_entity_poly.type
_entity_poly.pdbx_seq_one_letter_code
_entity_poly.pdbx_strand_id
1 'polypeptide(L)'
;MSTVVCVGSYDPLTYGHLDVITRAAHIFERVIVAVAKNSQKNYLFEAAKREEFITQATADLPNVQAVTWEGLACDLATRYGAVALVKGIRNSKDTDSEMTQAFANRQLSGIDTILIPTSPENALISSSVVKEIAAYGGDVSGFVPPEVAQALQVVFDASAENNTAPDHSPNPEA
;
A
#
# COMPACT_ATOMS: atom_id res chain seq x y z
N MET A 1 19.69 18.11 0.74
CA MET A 1 18.33 17.62 1.12
C MET A 1 18.29 16.12 0.96
N SER A 2 17.99 15.38 2.04
CA SER A 2 17.87 13.93 2.01
C SER A 2 16.46 13.50 1.59
N THR A 3 16.29 13.23 0.29
CA THR A 3 15.04 12.70 -0.25
C THR A 3 15.09 11.17 -0.23
N VAL A 4 14.00 10.52 0.18
CA VAL A 4 13.82 9.06 0.09
C VAL A 4 12.52 8.72 -0.62
N VAL A 5 12.44 7.49 -1.14
CA VAL A 5 11.25 6.98 -1.83
C VAL A 5 10.72 5.74 -1.14
N CYS A 6 9.45 5.76 -0.74
CA CYS A 6 8.70 4.60 -0.28
C CYS A 6 7.84 4.08 -1.44
N VAL A 7 8.12 2.88 -1.96
CA VAL A 7 7.33 2.28 -3.06
C VAL A 7 6.52 1.11 -2.53
N GLY A 8 5.23 1.10 -2.83
CA GLY A 8 4.32 0.02 -2.44
C GLY A 8 3.06 -0.03 -3.28
N SER A 9 2.30 -1.11 -3.14
CA SER A 9 0.96 -1.22 -3.75
C SER A 9 -0.07 -0.36 -3.01
N TYR A 10 -0.01 -0.31 -1.68
CA TYR A 10 -0.94 0.41 -0.80
C TYR A 10 -2.42 0.10 -1.13
N ASP A 11 -2.74 -1.19 -1.28
CA ASP A 11 -4.04 -1.67 -1.74
C ASP A 11 -4.72 -2.63 -0.73
N PRO A 12 -5.35 -2.05 0.32
CA PRO A 12 -5.37 -0.66 0.68
C PRO A 12 -4.17 -0.19 1.53
N LEU A 13 -4.11 1.12 1.77
CA LEU A 13 -3.25 1.73 2.78
C LEU A 13 -3.64 1.20 4.17
N THR A 14 -2.66 0.88 5.02
CA THR A 14 -2.86 0.39 6.39
C THR A 14 -2.07 1.23 7.40
N TYR A 15 -2.40 1.11 8.69
CA TYR A 15 -1.60 1.76 9.74
C TYR A 15 -0.14 1.26 9.76
N GLY A 16 0.12 0.01 9.34
CA GLY A 16 1.48 -0.48 9.18
C GLY A 16 2.28 0.27 8.11
N HIS A 17 1.64 0.64 7.01
CA HIS A 17 2.27 1.50 6.00
C HIS A 17 2.51 2.91 6.52
N LEU A 18 1.51 3.49 7.21
CA LEU A 18 1.61 4.83 7.78
C LEU A 18 2.69 4.94 8.85
N ASP A 19 2.87 3.92 9.68
CA ASP A 19 3.95 3.87 10.67
C ASP A 19 5.32 4.06 9.99
N VAL A 20 5.58 3.31 8.92
CA VAL A 20 6.84 3.40 8.17
C VAL A 20 7.00 4.76 7.49
N ILE A 21 5.94 5.27 6.84
CA ILE A 21 5.95 6.57 6.16
C ILE A 21 6.20 7.71 7.16
N THR A 22 5.50 7.71 8.29
CA THR A 22 5.62 8.73 9.33
C THR A 22 7.03 8.74 9.93
N ARG A 23 7.58 7.57 10.22
CA ARG A 23 8.95 7.46 10.75
C ARG A 23 9.99 7.87 9.72
N ALA A 24 9.79 7.54 8.46
CA ALA A 24 10.63 8.06 7.38
C ALA A 24 10.56 9.59 7.30
N ALA A 25 9.35 10.18 7.44
CA ALA A 25 9.17 11.63 7.41
C ALA A 25 9.85 12.36 8.58
N HIS A 26 10.00 11.71 9.73
CA HIS A 26 10.75 12.25 10.87
C HIS A 26 12.27 12.17 10.69
N ILE A 27 12.77 11.24 9.88
CA ILE A 27 14.21 11.00 9.67
C ILE A 27 14.75 11.81 8.49
N PHE A 28 13.95 11.94 7.42
CA PHE A 28 14.38 12.50 6.15
C PHE A 28 13.68 13.84 5.84
N GLU A 29 14.36 14.71 5.14
CA GLU A 29 13.84 16.05 4.78
C GLU A 29 12.70 15.98 3.76
N ARG A 30 12.64 14.92 2.92
CA ARG A 30 11.58 14.71 1.94
C ARG A 30 11.31 13.24 1.72
N VAL A 31 10.05 12.84 1.74
CA VAL A 31 9.58 11.47 1.49
C VAL A 31 8.62 11.47 0.30
N ILE A 32 8.98 10.72 -0.74
CA ILE A 32 8.09 10.45 -1.87
C ILE A 32 7.44 9.08 -1.65
N VAL A 33 6.13 9.05 -1.52
CA VAL A 33 5.37 7.80 -1.37
C VAL A 33 4.76 7.44 -2.71
N ALA A 34 5.27 6.40 -3.34
CA ALA A 34 4.89 6.02 -4.69
C ALA A 34 3.93 4.83 -4.70
N VAL A 35 2.73 5.07 -5.17
CA VAL A 35 1.74 4.04 -5.47
C VAL A 35 2.15 3.32 -6.75
N ALA A 36 2.59 2.07 -6.63
CA ALA A 36 3.01 1.28 -7.77
C ALA A 36 1.80 0.87 -8.64
N LYS A 37 1.90 1.16 -9.96
CA LYS A 37 1.05 0.57 -11.00
C LYS A 37 1.79 -0.62 -11.59
N ASN A 38 1.20 -1.80 -11.46
CA ASN A 38 1.71 -3.01 -12.10
C ASN A 38 0.54 -3.70 -12.81
N SER A 39 0.58 -3.73 -14.14
CA SER A 39 -0.46 -4.35 -14.98
C SER A 39 -0.64 -5.85 -14.75
N GLN A 40 0.33 -6.51 -14.12
CA GLN A 40 0.27 -7.93 -13.77
C GLN A 40 -0.50 -8.20 -12.45
N LYS A 41 -0.88 -7.14 -11.71
CA LYS A 41 -1.60 -7.27 -10.43
C LYS A 41 -3.03 -6.79 -10.55
N ASN A 42 -3.95 -7.53 -9.94
CA ASN A 42 -5.31 -7.07 -9.72
C ASN A 42 -5.37 -6.26 -8.41
N TYR A 43 -5.73 -5.01 -8.53
CA TYR A 43 -5.91 -4.11 -7.39
C TYR A 43 -7.38 -3.94 -7.06
N LEU A 44 -7.67 -3.80 -5.77
CA LEU A 44 -9.03 -3.48 -5.31
C LEU A 44 -9.39 -2.01 -5.62
N PHE A 45 -8.42 -1.12 -5.42
CA PHE A 45 -8.57 0.31 -5.68
C PHE A 45 -7.67 0.78 -6.82
N GLU A 46 -8.23 1.64 -7.67
CA GLU A 46 -7.46 2.30 -8.71
C GLU A 46 -6.29 3.11 -8.13
N ALA A 47 -5.22 3.28 -8.92
CA ALA A 47 -4.01 3.94 -8.45
C ALA A 47 -4.25 5.36 -7.92
N ALA A 48 -5.12 6.13 -8.58
CA ALA A 48 -5.49 7.48 -8.13
C ALA A 48 -6.17 7.47 -6.75
N LYS A 49 -7.02 6.47 -6.48
CA LYS A 49 -7.69 6.34 -5.18
C LYS A 49 -6.72 5.95 -4.08
N ARG A 50 -5.76 5.09 -4.37
CA ARG A 50 -4.70 4.71 -3.43
C ARG A 50 -3.77 5.89 -3.11
N GLU A 51 -3.47 6.75 -4.10
CA GLU A 51 -2.71 7.99 -3.93
C GLU A 51 -3.49 9.00 -3.07
N GLU A 52 -4.80 9.13 -3.30
CA GLU A 52 -5.70 9.95 -2.50
C GLU A 52 -5.68 9.54 -1.01
N PHE A 53 -5.80 8.25 -0.71
CA PHE A 53 -5.71 7.72 0.66
C PHE A 53 -4.40 8.12 1.35
N ILE A 54 -3.27 8.00 0.66
CA ILE A 54 -1.97 8.40 1.22
C ILE A 54 -1.95 9.90 1.46
N THR A 55 -2.41 10.70 0.50
CA THR A 55 -2.43 12.16 0.59
C THR A 55 -3.27 12.63 1.79
N GLN A 56 -4.44 12.04 1.99
CA GLN A 56 -5.32 12.36 3.11
C GLN A 56 -4.70 11.95 4.45
N ALA A 57 -4.20 10.71 4.53
CA ALA A 57 -3.64 10.16 5.75
C ALA A 57 -2.29 10.78 6.17
N THR A 58 -1.62 11.50 5.27
CA THR A 58 -0.34 12.19 5.53
C THR A 58 -0.45 13.72 5.45
N ALA A 59 -1.67 14.27 5.52
CA ALA A 59 -1.92 15.71 5.41
C ALA A 59 -1.14 16.54 6.46
N ASP A 60 -0.88 15.99 7.62
CA ASP A 60 -0.11 16.62 8.71
C ASP A 60 1.42 16.47 8.55
N LEU A 61 1.88 15.82 7.50
CA LEU A 61 3.31 15.60 7.20
C LEU A 61 3.72 16.43 5.97
N PRO A 62 4.16 17.70 6.16
CA PRO A 62 4.40 18.62 5.06
C PRO A 62 5.55 18.23 4.13
N ASN A 63 6.41 17.31 4.57
CA ASN A 63 7.54 16.78 3.80
C ASN A 63 7.23 15.45 3.09
N VAL A 64 5.97 14.97 3.13
CA VAL A 64 5.50 13.78 2.42
C VAL A 64 4.76 14.18 1.16
N GLN A 65 5.06 13.52 0.05
CA GLN A 65 4.37 13.69 -1.23
C GLN A 65 3.97 12.32 -1.77
N ALA A 66 2.67 12.10 -1.99
CA ALA A 66 2.17 10.92 -2.70
C ALA A 66 2.26 11.13 -4.21
N VAL A 67 2.56 10.06 -4.94
CA VAL A 67 2.59 10.03 -6.41
C VAL A 67 2.22 8.65 -6.92
N THR A 68 1.63 8.56 -8.10
CA THR A 68 1.49 7.29 -8.83
C THR A 68 2.71 7.04 -9.70
N TRP A 69 3.20 5.81 -9.73
CA TRP A 69 4.37 5.44 -10.51
C TRP A 69 4.18 4.12 -11.26
N GLU A 70 4.58 4.12 -12.53
CA GLU A 70 4.68 2.94 -13.37
C GLU A 70 6.12 2.78 -13.85
N GLY A 71 6.78 1.70 -13.45
CA GLY A 71 8.18 1.44 -13.74
C GLY A 71 8.97 0.96 -12.53
N LEU A 72 10.28 0.92 -12.66
CA LEU A 72 11.17 0.45 -11.59
C LEU A 72 11.29 1.48 -10.46
N ALA A 73 11.41 0.98 -9.23
CA ALA A 73 11.59 1.83 -8.05
C ALA A 73 12.88 2.65 -8.11
N CYS A 74 13.93 2.09 -8.67
CA CYS A 74 15.22 2.77 -8.84
C CYS A 74 15.15 3.93 -9.86
N ASP A 75 14.32 3.84 -10.91
CA ASP A 75 14.13 4.93 -11.86
C ASP A 75 13.40 6.10 -11.21
N LEU A 76 12.40 5.80 -10.38
CA LEU A 76 11.72 6.82 -9.59
C LEU A 76 12.68 7.51 -8.62
N ALA A 77 13.51 6.73 -7.92
CA ALA A 77 14.49 7.27 -6.99
C ALA A 77 15.46 8.22 -7.71
N THR A 78 15.95 7.83 -8.89
CA THR A 78 16.79 8.68 -9.74
C THR A 78 16.07 9.97 -10.14
N ARG A 79 14.80 9.88 -10.55
CA ARG A 79 13.97 11.03 -10.95
C ARG A 79 13.82 12.07 -9.85
N TYR A 80 13.69 11.64 -8.60
CA TYR A 80 13.54 12.53 -7.45
C TYR A 80 14.85 12.86 -6.74
N GLY A 81 15.99 12.38 -7.23
CA GLY A 81 17.29 12.54 -6.61
C GLY A 81 17.33 11.94 -5.20
N ALA A 82 16.65 10.82 -5.02
CA ALA A 82 16.57 10.15 -3.74
C ALA A 82 17.90 9.50 -3.36
N VAL A 83 18.25 9.56 -2.08
CA VAL A 83 19.47 8.94 -1.54
C VAL A 83 19.29 7.46 -1.20
N ALA A 84 18.02 7.02 -1.01
CA ALA A 84 17.68 5.63 -0.73
C ALA A 84 16.21 5.33 -1.04
N LEU A 85 15.91 4.04 -1.21
CA LEU A 85 14.56 3.50 -1.08
C LEU A 85 14.29 3.18 0.39
N VAL A 86 13.03 3.28 0.83
CA VAL A 86 12.59 2.89 2.17
C VAL A 86 11.52 1.83 2.05
N LYS A 87 11.66 0.75 2.82
CA LYS A 87 10.71 -0.36 2.88
C LYS A 87 10.40 -0.75 4.32
N GLY A 88 9.14 -1.02 4.61
CA GLY A 88 8.71 -1.60 5.88
C GLY A 88 8.89 -3.11 5.90
N ILE A 89 9.30 -3.65 7.05
CA ILE A 89 9.38 -5.09 7.28
C ILE A 89 8.63 -5.45 8.57
N ARG A 90 7.88 -6.56 8.56
CA ARG A 90 7.07 -7.03 9.69
C ARG A 90 7.61 -8.35 10.27
N ASN A 91 8.21 -9.16 9.42
CA ASN A 91 8.66 -10.51 9.77
C ASN A 91 9.81 -10.95 8.84
N SER A 92 10.35 -12.14 9.08
CA SER A 92 11.45 -12.69 8.30
C SER A 92 11.10 -12.89 6.82
N LYS A 93 9.87 -13.29 6.50
CA LYS A 93 9.42 -13.50 5.12
C LYS A 93 9.40 -12.20 4.32
N ASP A 94 8.94 -11.11 4.94
CA ASP A 94 9.02 -9.79 4.33
C ASP A 94 10.49 -9.40 4.12
N THR A 95 11.34 -9.64 5.11
CA THR A 95 12.77 -9.31 5.04
C THR A 95 13.45 -10.03 3.87
N ASP A 96 13.23 -11.31 3.68
CA ASP A 96 13.84 -12.09 2.58
C ASP A 96 13.42 -11.55 1.22
N SER A 97 12.12 -11.21 1.07
CA SER A 97 11.58 -10.64 -0.17
C SER A 97 12.14 -9.24 -0.44
N GLU A 98 12.16 -8.37 0.56
CA GLU A 98 12.64 -6.99 0.40
C GLU A 98 14.15 -6.93 0.21
N MET A 99 14.93 -7.83 0.82
CA MET A 99 16.36 -7.98 0.58
C MET A 99 16.66 -8.35 -0.87
N THR A 100 15.90 -9.29 -1.44
CA THR A 100 16.05 -9.67 -2.86
C THR A 100 15.82 -8.48 -3.77
N GLN A 101 14.77 -7.68 -3.51
CA GLN A 101 14.49 -6.45 -4.27
C GLN A 101 15.56 -5.39 -4.05
N ALA A 102 16.08 -5.24 -2.83
CA ALA A 102 17.14 -4.30 -2.51
C ALA A 102 18.43 -4.59 -3.29
N PHE A 103 18.84 -5.86 -3.37
CA PHE A 103 19.99 -6.27 -4.17
C PHE A 103 19.79 -5.98 -5.66
N ALA A 104 18.59 -6.26 -6.20
CA ALA A 104 18.27 -5.96 -7.59
C ALA A 104 18.32 -4.45 -7.88
N ASN A 105 17.72 -3.61 -7.04
CA ASN A 105 17.74 -2.15 -7.19
C ASN A 105 19.17 -1.60 -7.11
N ARG A 106 19.97 -2.10 -6.17
CA ARG A 106 21.39 -1.71 -6.06
C ARG A 106 22.20 -2.12 -7.30
N GLN A 107 21.98 -3.32 -7.82
CA GLN A 107 22.67 -3.80 -9.03
C GLN A 107 22.30 -2.94 -10.26
N LEU A 108 21.04 -2.48 -10.36
CA LEU A 108 20.56 -1.73 -11.51
C LEU A 108 20.98 -0.25 -11.50
N SER A 109 21.04 0.38 -10.31
CA SER A 109 21.19 1.83 -10.20
C SER A 109 22.17 2.31 -9.13
N GLY A 110 22.71 1.40 -8.32
CA GLY A 110 23.56 1.75 -7.19
C GLY A 110 22.79 2.27 -5.97
N ILE A 111 21.44 2.37 -6.02
CA ILE A 111 20.66 2.90 -4.91
C ILE A 111 20.50 1.86 -3.78
N ASP A 112 20.72 2.29 -2.55
CA ASP A 112 20.50 1.46 -1.37
C ASP A 112 19.05 1.46 -0.89
N THR A 113 18.68 0.42 -0.14
CA THR A 113 17.37 0.30 0.48
C THR A 113 17.52 0.27 2.01
N ILE A 114 16.75 1.12 2.68
CA ILE A 114 16.65 1.18 4.14
C ILE A 114 15.42 0.38 4.55
N LEU A 115 15.61 -0.60 5.43
CA LEU A 115 14.52 -1.39 5.99
C LEU A 115 14.11 -0.83 7.36
N ILE A 116 12.84 -0.49 7.52
CA ILE A 116 12.27 0.01 8.77
C ILE A 116 11.37 -1.09 9.35
N PRO A 117 11.71 -1.68 10.50
CA PRO A 117 10.80 -2.61 11.18
C PRO A 117 9.52 -1.88 11.58
N THR A 118 8.37 -2.44 11.22
CA THR A 118 7.05 -1.92 11.61
C THR A 118 6.90 -2.02 13.14
N SER A 119 6.20 -1.09 13.74
CA SER A 119 5.85 -1.14 15.18
C SER A 119 5.15 -2.45 15.54
N PRO A 120 5.38 -3.03 16.73
CA PRO A 120 4.83 -4.33 17.12
C PRO A 120 3.31 -4.43 16.99
N GLU A 121 2.58 -3.35 17.32
CA GLU A 121 1.11 -3.25 17.19
C GLU A 121 0.63 -3.39 15.74
N ASN A 122 1.45 -3.03 14.77
CA ASN A 122 1.14 -3.08 13.34
C ASN A 122 1.73 -4.31 12.62
N ALA A 123 2.50 -5.15 13.33
CA ALA A 123 3.24 -6.24 12.71
C ALA A 123 2.36 -7.33 12.06
N LEU A 124 1.13 -7.50 12.55
CA LEU A 124 0.17 -8.48 12.02
C LEU A 124 -0.71 -7.91 10.90
N ILE A 125 -0.65 -6.60 10.66
CA ILE A 125 -1.51 -5.91 9.69
C ILE A 125 -0.92 -6.07 8.27
N SER A 126 -1.72 -6.64 7.36
CA SER A 126 -1.41 -6.64 5.93
C SER A 126 -2.63 -6.25 5.11
N SER A 127 -2.41 -5.65 3.93
CA SER A 127 -3.51 -5.29 3.03
C SER A 127 -4.35 -6.52 2.62
N SER A 128 -3.74 -7.70 2.49
CA SER A 128 -4.47 -8.94 2.15
C SER A 128 -5.40 -9.36 3.28
N VAL A 129 -4.92 -9.36 4.53
CA VAL A 129 -5.74 -9.68 5.70
C VAL A 129 -6.87 -8.66 5.87
N VAL A 130 -6.59 -7.37 5.70
CA VAL A 130 -7.60 -6.31 5.76
C VAL A 130 -8.70 -6.52 4.71
N LYS A 131 -8.33 -6.83 3.47
CA LYS A 131 -9.31 -7.13 2.40
C LYS A 131 -10.15 -8.36 2.72
N GLU A 132 -9.54 -9.39 3.27
CA GLU A 132 -10.24 -10.61 3.68
C GLU A 132 -11.26 -10.33 4.79
N ILE A 133 -10.86 -9.62 5.85
CA ILE A 133 -11.76 -9.23 6.95
C ILE A 133 -12.94 -8.40 6.40
N ALA A 134 -12.67 -7.39 5.59
CA ALA A 134 -13.70 -6.52 5.01
C ALA A 134 -14.65 -7.29 4.09
N ALA A 135 -14.16 -8.25 3.30
CA ALA A 135 -14.98 -9.07 2.41
C ALA A 135 -16.01 -9.94 3.15
N TYR A 136 -15.72 -10.30 4.40
CA TYR A 136 -16.64 -11.01 5.29
C TYR A 136 -17.43 -10.09 6.24
N GLY A 137 -17.43 -8.77 6.00
CA GLY A 137 -18.16 -7.79 6.81
C GLY A 137 -17.55 -7.53 8.20
N GLY A 138 -16.29 -7.91 8.42
CA GLY A 138 -15.59 -7.66 9.68
C GLY A 138 -15.14 -6.20 9.80
N ASP A 139 -15.01 -5.73 11.05
CA ASP A 139 -14.52 -4.37 11.35
C ASP A 139 -13.02 -4.26 11.08
N VAL A 140 -12.64 -3.31 10.22
CA VAL A 140 -11.25 -3.01 9.84
C VAL A 140 -10.75 -1.67 10.40
N SER A 141 -11.55 -0.98 11.22
CA SER A 141 -11.22 0.36 11.74
C SER A 141 -9.93 0.41 12.55
N GLY A 142 -9.55 -0.70 13.18
CA GLY A 142 -8.28 -0.82 13.90
C GLY A 142 -7.04 -1.04 13.03
N PHE A 143 -7.21 -1.23 11.72
CA PHE A 143 -6.13 -1.60 10.80
C PHE A 143 -5.83 -0.57 9.73
N VAL A 144 -6.81 0.29 9.40
CA VAL A 144 -6.73 1.26 8.30
C VAL A 144 -7.31 2.62 8.72
N PRO A 145 -6.91 3.72 8.04
CA PRO A 145 -7.53 5.02 8.22
C PRO A 145 -9.03 5.01 7.97
N PRO A 146 -9.80 5.93 8.58
CA PRO A 146 -11.27 5.96 8.47
C PRO A 146 -11.78 6.04 7.03
N GLU A 147 -11.15 6.83 6.18
CA GLU A 147 -11.49 6.96 4.76
C GLU A 147 -11.28 5.67 3.96
N VAL A 148 -10.27 4.89 4.35
CA VAL A 148 -10.01 3.57 3.75
C VAL A 148 -11.04 2.55 4.23
N ALA A 149 -11.39 2.55 5.53
CA ALA A 149 -12.42 1.68 6.09
C ALA A 149 -13.77 1.91 5.40
N GLN A 150 -14.16 3.17 5.23
CA GLN A 150 -15.37 3.53 4.52
C GLN A 150 -15.38 3.07 3.05
N ALA A 151 -14.26 3.25 2.36
CA ALA A 151 -14.14 2.82 0.96
C ALA A 151 -14.21 1.29 0.82
N LEU A 152 -13.61 0.54 1.75
CA LEU A 152 -13.71 -0.93 1.78
C LEU A 152 -15.16 -1.39 1.98
N GLN A 153 -15.87 -0.77 2.91
CA GLN A 153 -17.28 -1.07 3.15
C GLN A 153 -18.12 -0.87 1.87
N VAL A 154 -17.99 0.27 1.20
CA VAL A 154 -18.72 0.57 -0.04
C VAL A 154 -18.45 -0.49 -1.12
N VAL A 155 -17.19 -0.89 -1.31
CA VAL A 155 -16.82 -1.88 -2.35
C VAL A 155 -17.42 -3.25 -2.06
N PHE A 156 -17.37 -3.71 -0.81
CA PHE A 156 -17.82 -5.05 -0.47
C PHE A 156 -19.32 -5.14 -0.28
N ASP A 157 -20.02 -4.08 0.19
CA ASP A 157 -21.48 -4.02 0.25
C ASP A 157 -22.07 -4.08 -1.17
N ALA A 158 -21.53 -3.31 -2.12
CA ALA A 158 -21.96 -3.36 -3.52
C ALA A 158 -21.75 -4.73 -4.17
N SER A 159 -20.69 -5.45 -3.77
CA SER A 159 -20.42 -6.81 -4.25
C SER A 159 -21.39 -7.85 -3.67
N ALA A 160 -21.84 -7.66 -2.42
CA ALA A 160 -22.82 -8.53 -1.77
C ALA A 160 -24.21 -8.39 -2.42
N GLU A 161 -24.64 -7.18 -2.74
CA GLU A 161 -25.91 -6.91 -3.41
C GLU A 161 -25.96 -7.55 -4.81
N ASN A 162 -24.88 -7.50 -5.57
CA ASN A 162 -24.80 -8.12 -6.90
C ASN A 162 -24.81 -9.65 -6.88
N ASN A 163 -24.44 -10.27 -5.76
CA ASN A 163 -24.38 -11.73 -5.64
C ASN A 163 -25.67 -12.34 -5.05
N THR A 164 -26.63 -11.50 -4.63
CA THR A 164 -27.95 -11.92 -4.10
C THR A 164 -29.09 -11.85 -5.13
N ALA A 165 -28.79 -11.54 -6.40
CA ALA A 165 -29.80 -11.61 -7.47
C ALA A 165 -30.20 -13.09 -7.68
N PRO A 166 -31.48 -13.48 -7.51
CA PRO A 166 -31.93 -14.85 -7.65
C PRO A 166 -31.75 -15.32 -9.09
N ASP A 167 -31.09 -16.45 -9.28
CA ASP A 167 -31.13 -17.22 -10.51
C ASP A 167 -32.58 -17.76 -10.70
N HIS A 168 -33.39 -16.97 -11.42
CA HIS A 168 -34.65 -17.42 -11.94
C HIS A 168 -34.45 -18.12 -13.29
N SER A 169 -33.76 -19.26 -13.27
CA SER A 169 -33.86 -20.23 -14.34
C SER A 169 -35.19 -21.00 -14.15
N PRO A 170 -36.17 -20.90 -15.04
CA PRO A 170 -37.33 -21.75 -14.98
C PRO A 170 -36.92 -23.16 -15.32
N ASN A 171 -37.20 -24.07 -14.38
CA ASN A 171 -37.01 -25.50 -14.57
C ASN A 171 -37.92 -25.97 -15.76
N PRO A 172 -37.36 -26.52 -16.87
CA PRO A 172 -38.13 -27.03 -17.96
C PRO A 172 -38.42 -28.53 -17.74
N GLU A 173 -39.33 -28.86 -16.85
CA GLU A 173 -39.99 -30.18 -16.87
C GLU A 173 -41.38 -30.09 -16.18
N ALA A 174 -42.42 -30.03 -17.02
CA ALA A 174 -43.74 -30.62 -16.80
C ALA A 174 -44.31 -31.05 -18.14
#